data_e15377bd860df53210e1519e9391f1df
#
_entry.id   e15377bd860df53210e1519e9391f1df
#
_cell.length_a   1.000
_cell.length_b   1.000
_cell.length_c   1.000
_cell.angle_alpha   90.00
_cell.angle_beta   90.00
_cell.angle_gamma   90.00
#
_symmetry.space_group_name_H-M   'P 1'
#
loop_
_entity.id
_entity.type
_entity.pdbx_description
1 polymer ?
#
loop_
_entity_poly.entity_id
_entity_poly.type
_entity_poly.pdbx_seq_one_letter_code
_entity_poly.pdbx_strand_id
1 'polypeptide(L)'
;MIKPLLRTGLTFVLLFLSISSWAQGRLEISAVKDGLYMITGPGGNIGVRLTDEGVILIDDKFPQDFDEIQSLVASVSELPVRYVINTHHHGDHSGSNAGFLEVAEIIAHKNARDNMIRGNQEGPPRLIYTESTAVFLGGVEVQAFHMGAGHTNGDTVVYFPDLKTIHGGDLLHTTAPFMDYANGGSSRGWVETLNNMLTLDFDTAIPGHGGLMDRRGILAFRNQMEAVRMRMADLIRNGVSADDAAERLKDPALSWTQAESGLFMSRSIPGFYQEIAAEVQ
;
A
#
# COMPACT_ATOMS: atom_id res chain seq x y z
N MET A 1 26.48 83.78 15.48
CA MET A 1 26.85 82.59 16.31
C MET A 1 25.73 81.61 16.19
N ILE A 2 25.95 80.57 15.34
CA ILE A 2 25.00 79.55 15.02
C ILE A 2 25.42 78.25 15.76
N LYS A 3 24.62 77.72 16.65
CA LYS A 3 24.88 76.47 17.37
C LYS A 3 24.50 75.28 16.49
N PRO A 4 25.31 74.21 16.41
CA PRO A 4 24.90 73.02 15.69
C PRO A 4 23.99 72.12 16.53
N LEU A 5 22.88 71.61 15.90
CA LEU A 5 22.01 70.59 16.42
C LEU A 5 22.69 69.22 16.34
N LEU A 6 22.82 68.54 17.49
CA LEU A 6 23.22 67.14 17.58
C LEU A 6 22.01 66.27 17.17
N ARG A 7 22.16 65.51 16.07
CA ARG A 7 21.23 64.44 15.67
C ARG A 7 21.69 63.12 16.31
N THR A 8 21.00 62.68 17.31
CA THR A 8 21.12 61.32 17.85
C THR A 8 20.45 60.32 16.91
N GLY A 9 21.25 59.54 16.18
CA GLY A 9 20.74 58.42 15.36
C GLY A 9 20.42 57.22 16.25
N LEU A 10 19.16 56.84 16.27
CA LEU A 10 18.67 55.61 16.93
C LEU A 10 18.89 54.45 15.93
N THR A 11 19.86 53.59 16.20
CA THR A 11 20.11 52.40 15.41
C THR A 11 19.17 51.29 15.87
N PHE A 12 18.17 50.97 15.05
CA PHE A 12 17.30 49.82 15.28
C PHE A 12 18.08 48.54 14.85
N VAL A 13 18.46 47.73 15.82
CA VAL A 13 18.94 46.35 15.58
C VAL A 13 17.72 45.46 15.39
N LEU A 14 17.43 45.13 14.12
CA LEU A 14 16.47 44.07 13.76
C LEU A 14 17.11 42.72 14.08
N LEU A 15 16.70 42.10 15.19
CA LEU A 15 16.93 40.67 15.45
C LEU A 15 16.08 39.85 14.46
N PHE A 16 16.71 39.31 13.43
CA PHE A 16 16.14 38.23 12.65
C PHE A 16 16.09 36.97 13.51
N LEU A 17 14.94 36.67 14.12
CA LEU A 17 14.61 35.33 14.61
C LEU A 17 14.46 34.42 13.39
N SER A 18 15.49 33.67 13.07
CA SER A 18 15.39 32.55 12.14
C SER A 18 14.49 31.49 12.79
N ILE A 19 13.23 31.49 12.40
CA ILE A 19 12.33 30.37 12.67
C ILE A 19 12.88 29.24 11.79
N SER A 20 13.58 28.30 12.40
CA SER A 20 13.89 27.02 11.76
C SER A 20 12.55 26.35 11.53
N SER A 21 12.00 26.43 10.32
CA SER A 21 10.94 25.56 9.91
C SER A 21 11.56 24.15 9.91
N TRP A 22 11.21 23.35 10.89
CA TRP A 22 11.44 21.93 10.83
C TRP A 22 10.70 21.48 9.57
N ALA A 23 11.43 21.00 8.57
CA ALA A 23 10.83 20.40 7.40
C ALA A 23 9.97 19.23 7.94
N GLN A 24 8.65 19.37 7.88
CA GLN A 24 7.73 18.30 8.23
C GLN A 24 8.10 17.14 7.33
N GLY A 25 8.36 15.97 7.91
CA GLY A 25 8.72 14.77 7.17
C GLY A 25 7.67 14.47 6.11
N ARG A 26 8.06 13.82 5.06
CA ARG A 26 7.16 13.42 3.97
C ARG A 26 6.24 12.28 4.39
N LEU A 27 6.66 11.51 5.39
CA LEU A 27 5.94 10.37 5.97
C LEU A 27 5.44 10.70 7.37
N GLU A 28 4.35 10.07 7.76
CA GLU A 28 3.73 10.23 9.08
C GLU A 28 3.46 8.85 9.70
N ILE A 29 3.74 8.69 11.00
CA ILE A 29 3.41 7.47 11.74
C ILE A 29 2.25 7.73 12.70
N SER A 30 1.28 6.83 12.73
CA SER A 30 0.11 6.90 13.61
C SER A 30 -0.24 5.53 14.19
N ALA A 31 -0.77 5.52 15.42
CA ALA A 31 -1.21 4.29 16.06
C ALA A 31 -2.48 3.75 15.39
N VAL A 32 -2.51 2.44 15.15
CA VAL A 32 -3.70 1.68 14.69
C VAL A 32 -4.34 0.95 15.85
N LYS A 33 -3.53 0.19 16.60
CA LYS A 33 -3.86 -0.49 17.85
C LYS A 33 -2.62 -0.52 18.75
N ASP A 34 -2.76 -1.04 19.96
CA ASP A 34 -1.62 -1.18 20.86
C ASP A 34 -0.52 -2.04 20.24
N GLY A 35 0.70 -1.48 20.14
CA GLY A 35 1.84 -2.14 19.49
C GLY A 35 1.73 -2.30 17.97
N LEU A 36 0.74 -1.69 17.31
CA LEU A 36 0.62 -1.65 15.86
C LEU A 36 0.40 -0.22 15.37
N TYR A 37 1.27 0.22 14.46
CA TYR A 37 1.23 1.55 13.85
C TYR A 37 1.14 1.44 12.34
N MET A 38 0.78 2.54 11.69
CA MET A 38 0.77 2.71 10.25
C MET A 38 1.61 3.93 9.86
N ILE A 39 2.52 3.76 8.90
CA ILE A 39 3.21 4.88 8.26
C ILE A 39 2.50 5.19 6.95
N THR A 40 2.09 6.45 6.80
CA THR A 40 1.41 6.99 5.62
C THR A 40 2.30 8.00 4.89
N GLY A 41 1.85 8.47 3.73
CA GLY A 41 2.56 9.43 2.87
C GLY A 41 2.56 8.97 1.42
N PRO A 42 3.43 9.51 0.54
CA PRO A 42 3.54 9.05 -0.84
C PRO A 42 3.83 7.55 -0.92
N GLY A 43 3.17 6.85 -1.85
CA GLY A 43 3.27 5.39 -2.01
C GLY A 43 2.40 4.62 -1.02
N GLY A 44 2.64 3.31 -0.93
CA GLY A 44 1.85 2.40 -0.11
C GLY A 44 1.99 2.63 1.40
N ASN A 45 1.00 2.25 2.17
CA ASN A 45 1.05 2.27 3.63
C ASN A 45 1.97 1.17 4.16
N ILE A 46 2.71 1.47 5.23
CA ILE A 46 3.51 0.47 5.96
C ILE A 46 2.83 0.12 7.26
N GLY A 47 2.72 -1.18 7.58
CA GLY A 47 2.40 -1.66 8.91
C GLY A 47 3.66 -1.75 9.77
N VAL A 48 3.61 -1.29 11.03
CA VAL A 48 4.73 -1.34 11.98
C VAL A 48 4.26 -2.11 13.21
N ARG A 49 4.65 -3.36 13.36
CA ARG A 49 4.30 -4.22 14.50
C ARG A 49 5.46 -4.29 15.50
N LEU A 50 5.23 -3.76 16.69
CA LEU A 50 6.19 -3.81 17.78
C LEU A 50 6.14 -5.19 18.49
N THR A 51 7.29 -5.70 18.90
CA THR A 51 7.42 -6.91 19.72
C THR A 51 8.49 -6.72 20.79
N ASP A 52 8.63 -7.65 21.71
CA ASP A 52 9.66 -7.59 22.78
C ASP A 52 11.08 -7.90 22.27
N GLU A 53 11.25 -8.33 21.00
CA GLU A 53 12.56 -8.71 20.44
C GLU A 53 12.93 -7.93 19.17
N GLY A 54 12.07 -6.99 18.74
CA GLY A 54 12.28 -6.18 17.52
C GLY A 54 11.00 -5.72 16.88
N VAL A 55 11.12 -5.17 15.68
CA VAL A 55 10.00 -4.65 14.90
C VAL A 55 9.83 -5.49 13.64
N ILE A 56 8.57 -5.76 13.28
CA ILE A 56 8.19 -6.35 11.99
C ILE A 56 7.52 -5.26 11.17
N LEU A 57 8.03 -4.98 9.98
CA LEU A 57 7.40 -4.10 9.00
C LEU A 57 6.56 -4.91 8.00
N ILE A 58 5.47 -4.31 7.54
CA ILE A 58 4.71 -4.78 6.40
C ILE A 58 4.86 -3.70 5.33
N ASP A 59 5.59 -4.04 4.27
CA ASP A 59 6.05 -3.14 3.22
C ASP A 59 7.10 -2.10 3.67
N ASP A 60 7.72 -1.40 2.71
CA ASP A 60 8.85 -0.50 2.98
C ASP A 60 8.97 0.69 2.02
N LYS A 61 7.93 1.00 1.24
CA LYS A 61 7.82 2.16 0.33
C LYS A 61 8.94 2.22 -0.73
N PHE A 62 9.31 3.45 -1.13
CA PHE A 62 10.32 3.72 -2.16
C PHE A 62 11.75 3.73 -1.59
N PRO A 63 12.79 3.56 -2.43
CA PRO A 63 14.19 3.50 -1.97
C PRO A 63 14.64 4.73 -1.18
N GLN A 64 14.14 5.92 -1.53
CA GLN A 64 14.49 7.18 -0.85
C GLN A 64 13.82 7.36 0.51
N ASP A 65 12.91 6.46 0.91
CA ASP A 65 12.17 6.54 2.16
C ASP A 65 12.85 5.78 3.31
N PHE A 66 13.87 4.98 3.01
CA PHE A 66 14.53 4.09 3.97
C PHE A 66 14.93 4.77 5.29
N ASP A 67 15.66 5.89 5.21
CA ASP A 67 16.13 6.60 6.40
C ASP A 67 14.98 7.23 7.20
N GLU A 68 13.97 7.77 6.51
CA GLU A 68 12.79 8.35 7.15
C GLU A 68 11.94 7.28 7.83
N ILE A 69 11.76 6.10 7.20
CA ILE A 69 11.07 4.95 7.80
C ILE A 69 11.80 4.51 9.07
N GLN A 70 13.11 4.34 9.04
CA GLN A 70 13.90 3.96 10.22
C GLN A 70 13.76 4.99 11.36
N SER A 71 13.77 6.29 11.03
CA SER A 71 13.58 7.38 12.00
C SER A 71 12.19 7.34 12.64
N LEU A 72 11.14 7.07 11.85
CA LEU A 72 9.78 6.95 12.35
C LEU A 72 9.61 5.69 13.23
N VAL A 73 10.19 4.56 12.84
CA VAL A 73 10.23 3.34 13.68
C VAL A 73 10.93 3.63 15.01
N ALA A 74 12.08 4.31 14.98
CA ALA A 74 12.83 4.67 16.19
C ALA A 74 12.05 5.65 17.11
N SER A 75 11.07 6.37 16.60
CA SER A 75 10.21 7.24 17.41
C SER A 75 9.20 6.46 18.29
N VAL A 76 8.94 5.18 17.96
CA VAL A 76 7.96 4.33 18.66
C VAL A 76 8.57 3.06 19.25
N SER A 77 9.85 2.73 18.94
CA SER A 77 10.55 1.57 19.46
C SER A 77 12.06 1.81 19.54
N GLU A 78 12.70 1.38 20.62
CA GLU A 78 14.16 1.34 20.74
C GLU A 78 14.78 0.08 20.08
N LEU A 79 13.94 -0.88 19.70
CA LEU A 79 14.38 -2.15 19.11
C LEU A 79 14.47 -2.06 17.59
N PRO A 80 15.42 -2.77 16.96
CA PRO A 80 15.62 -2.71 15.52
C PRO A 80 14.52 -3.42 14.73
N VAL A 81 14.37 -3.07 13.46
CA VAL A 81 13.62 -3.86 12.49
C VAL A 81 14.31 -5.20 12.30
N ARG A 82 13.59 -6.30 12.44
CA ARG A 82 14.07 -7.68 12.29
C ARG A 82 13.55 -8.35 11.04
N TYR A 83 12.31 -8.04 10.67
CA TYR A 83 11.65 -8.58 9.49
C TYR A 83 10.92 -7.50 8.72
N VAL A 84 10.91 -7.64 7.40
CA VAL A 84 10.00 -6.96 6.49
C VAL A 84 9.20 -8.03 5.74
N ILE A 85 7.88 -7.90 5.70
CA ILE A 85 7.01 -8.76 4.90
C ILE A 85 6.45 -7.91 3.77
N ASN A 86 6.87 -8.17 2.52
CA ASN A 86 6.32 -7.45 1.38
C ASN A 86 4.96 -8.03 0.99
N THR A 87 3.97 -7.17 0.82
CA THR A 87 2.64 -7.56 0.34
C THR A 87 2.66 -7.92 -1.14
N HIS A 88 3.45 -7.22 -1.95
CA HIS A 88 3.66 -7.49 -3.37
C HIS A 88 4.93 -6.79 -3.88
N HIS A 89 5.17 -6.80 -5.20
CA HIS A 89 6.44 -6.39 -5.79
C HIS A 89 6.53 -4.93 -6.22
N HIS A 90 5.47 -4.13 -6.17
CA HIS A 90 5.53 -2.75 -6.66
C HIS A 90 6.49 -1.89 -5.82
N GLY A 91 7.15 -0.95 -6.50
CA GLY A 91 8.26 -0.19 -5.91
C GLY A 91 7.87 0.75 -4.78
N ASP A 92 6.59 1.08 -4.66
CA ASP A 92 6.05 1.86 -3.52
C ASP A 92 5.66 1.00 -2.30
N HIS A 93 5.94 -0.31 -2.37
CA HIS A 93 5.73 -1.29 -1.29
C HIS A 93 7.01 -2.04 -0.93
N SER A 94 7.94 -2.20 -1.88
CA SER A 94 9.14 -3.02 -1.74
C SER A 94 10.42 -2.34 -2.22
N GLY A 95 10.38 -1.03 -2.46
CA GLY A 95 11.50 -0.31 -3.04
C GLY A 95 12.67 -0.11 -2.08
N SER A 96 12.43 -0.05 -0.77
CA SER A 96 13.50 0.06 0.24
C SER A 96 14.13 -1.29 0.61
N ASN A 97 13.72 -2.39 -0.01
CA ASN A 97 14.24 -3.72 0.27
C ASN A 97 15.76 -3.80 0.30
N ALA A 98 16.45 -3.16 -0.66
CA ALA A 98 17.91 -3.20 -0.72
C ALA A 98 18.56 -2.65 0.56
N GLY A 99 18.03 -1.56 1.10
CA GLY A 99 18.47 -1.00 2.38
C GLY A 99 18.14 -1.90 3.57
N PHE A 100 16.91 -2.44 3.62
CA PHE A 100 16.50 -3.30 4.72
C PHE A 100 17.22 -4.65 4.74
N LEU A 101 17.65 -5.21 3.60
CA LEU A 101 18.43 -6.47 3.57
C LEU A 101 19.80 -6.39 4.28
N GLU A 102 20.30 -5.19 4.56
CA GLU A 102 21.51 -4.98 5.35
C GLU A 102 21.27 -5.12 6.87
N VAL A 103 20.02 -4.97 7.33
CA VAL A 103 19.67 -4.89 8.76
C VAL A 103 18.55 -5.83 9.19
N ALA A 104 17.79 -6.38 8.25
CA ALA A 104 16.62 -7.24 8.51
C ALA A 104 16.50 -8.36 7.47
N GLU A 105 15.68 -9.36 7.78
CA GLU A 105 15.29 -10.39 6.81
C GLU A 105 13.98 -9.96 6.11
N ILE A 106 13.93 -10.18 4.79
CA ILE A 106 12.74 -9.85 3.98
C ILE A 106 12.06 -11.13 3.52
N ILE A 107 10.75 -11.18 3.70
CA ILE A 107 9.87 -12.30 3.36
C ILE A 107 8.87 -11.83 2.31
N ALA A 108 8.65 -12.60 1.26
CA ALA A 108 7.58 -12.34 0.30
C ALA A 108 7.03 -13.64 -0.32
N HIS A 109 5.87 -13.54 -0.95
CA HIS A 109 5.39 -14.61 -1.80
C HIS A 109 6.34 -14.84 -2.98
N LYS A 110 6.50 -16.12 -3.39
CA LYS A 110 7.41 -16.50 -4.49
C LYS A 110 7.19 -15.67 -5.76
N ASN A 111 5.95 -15.45 -6.16
CA ASN A 111 5.64 -14.68 -7.37
C ASN A 111 6.02 -13.20 -7.25
N ALA A 112 5.86 -12.58 -6.06
CA ALA A 112 6.32 -11.22 -5.82
C ALA A 112 7.84 -11.11 -6.06
N ARG A 113 8.63 -12.03 -5.48
CA ARG A 113 10.07 -12.11 -5.73
C ARG A 113 10.40 -12.32 -7.21
N ASP A 114 9.72 -13.23 -7.90
CA ASP A 114 9.95 -13.50 -9.33
C ASP A 114 9.63 -12.26 -10.19
N ASN A 115 8.59 -11.49 -9.83
CA ASN A 115 8.25 -10.21 -10.46
C ASN A 115 9.33 -9.16 -10.24
N MET A 116 9.87 -9.05 -9.01
CA MET A 116 11.00 -8.15 -8.71
C MET A 116 12.23 -8.47 -9.55
N ILE A 117 12.60 -9.76 -9.67
CA ILE A 117 13.73 -10.20 -10.48
C ILE A 117 13.50 -9.87 -11.95
N ARG A 118 12.31 -10.17 -12.48
CA ARG A 118 11.95 -9.87 -13.87
C ARG A 118 11.99 -8.38 -14.17
N GLY A 119 11.60 -7.55 -13.20
CA GLY A 119 11.63 -6.09 -13.26
C GLY A 119 13.00 -5.47 -12.96
N ASN A 120 14.06 -6.28 -12.72
CA ASN A 120 15.39 -5.83 -12.27
C ASN A 120 15.32 -4.92 -11.03
N GLN A 121 14.38 -5.16 -10.13
CA GLN A 121 14.25 -4.43 -8.87
C GLN A 121 15.37 -4.86 -7.92
N GLU A 122 15.95 -3.88 -7.22
CA GLU A 122 16.99 -4.13 -6.21
C GLU A 122 16.40 -4.77 -4.94
N GLY A 123 17.19 -5.59 -4.26
CA GLY A 123 16.82 -6.18 -2.98
C GLY A 123 15.72 -7.26 -3.05
N PRO A 124 15.73 -8.22 -4.01
CA PRO A 124 14.72 -9.28 -4.01
C PRO A 124 14.81 -10.11 -2.72
N PRO A 125 13.67 -10.41 -2.05
CA PRO A 125 13.62 -11.16 -0.80
C PRO A 125 14.37 -12.48 -0.83
N ARG A 126 15.04 -12.82 0.28
CA ARG A 126 15.77 -14.10 0.41
C ARG A 126 14.89 -15.22 0.96
N LEU A 127 13.87 -14.87 1.75
CA LEU A 127 12.89 -15.81 2.31
C LEU A 127 11.60 -15.73 1.50
N ILE A 128 11.12 -16.87 1.04
CA ILE A 128 9.90 -16.96 0.25
C ILE A 128 8.96 -18.04 0.78
N TYR A 129 7.67 -17.87 0.46
CA TYR A 129 6.64 -18.87 0.67
C TYR A 129 5.71 -18.94 -0.56
N THR A 130 4.82 -19.96 -0.63
CA THR A 130 3.88 -20.15 -1.74
C THR A 130 2.41 -20.09 -1.31
N GLU A 131 2.09 -20.53 -0.11
CA GLU A 131 0.71 -20.51 0.40
C GLU A 131 0.61 -19.61 1.64
N SER A 132 1.40 -19.93 2.66
CA SER A 132 1.42 -19.17 3.90
C SER A 132 2.74 -19.30 4.63
N THR A 133 3.01 -18.35 5.53
CA THR A 133 4.09 -18.40 6.49
C THR A 133 3.69 -17.64 7.75
N ALA A 134 4.47 -17.80 8.82
CA ALA A 134 4.31 -17.00 10.02
C ALA A 134 5.67 -16.61 10.59
N VAL A 135 5.72 -15.43 11.19
CA VAL A 135 6.87 -14.93 11.97
C VAL A 135 6.45 -14.91 13.43
N PHE A 136 7.24 -15.60 14.28
CA PHE A 136 7.12 -15.55 15.73
C PHE A 136 8.30 -14.73 16.25
N LEU A 137 8.03 -13.59 16.88
CA LEU A 137 9.07 -12.70 17.41
C LEU A 137 8.57 -12.04 18.70
N GLY A 138 9.34 -12.13 19.79
CA GLY A 138 9.05 -11.45 21.06
C GLY A 138 7.61 -11.66 21.56
N GLY A 139 7.12 -12.92 21.51
CA GLY A 139 5.78 -13.28 21.97
C GLY A 139 4.64 -12.95 21.01
N VAL A 140 4.94 -12.39 19.84
CA VAL A 140 3.96 -12.01 18.82
C VAL A 140 4.00 -12.98 17.65
N GLU A 141 2.82 -13.35 17.12
CA GLU A 141 2.65 -14.08 15.87
C GLU A 141 2.14 -13.12 14.79
N VAL A 142 2.81 -13.08 13.63
CA VAL A 142 2.36 -12.41 12.43
C VAL A 142 2.26 -13.42 11.31
N GLN A 143 1.05 -13.61 10.76
CA GLN A 143 0.77 -14.57 9.70
C GLN A 143 0.72 -13.87 8.34
N ALA A 144 1.23 -14.51 7.29
CA ALA A 144 1.17 -14.02 5.92
C ALA A 144 0.59 -15.10 5.00
N PHE A 145 -0.39 -14.74 4.19
CA PHE A 145 -1.14 -15.63 3.32
C PHE A 145 -1.13 -15.13 1.88
N HIS A 146 -0.89 -16.02 0.93
CA HIS A 146 -1.30 -15.82 -0.45
C HIS A 146 -2.69 -16.43 -0.64
N MET A 147 -3.72 -15.61 -0.74
CA MET A 147 -5.11 -16.06 -0.82
C MET A 147 -5.66 -16.09 -2.26
N GLY A 148 -4.80 -15.82 -3.23
CA GLY A 148 -5.10 -15.76 -4.65
C GLY A 148 -4.54 -14.51 -5.31
N ALA A 149 -4.55 -14.49 -6.64
CA ALA A 149 -4.18 -13.32 -7.42
C ALA A 149 -5.32 -12.29 -7.39
N GLY A 150 -4.96 -11.01 -7.29
CA GLY A 150 -5.92 -9.91 -7.34
C GLY A 150 -5.30 -8.72 -8.05
N HIS A 151 -4.60 -7.87 -7.29
CA HIS A 151 -3.82 -6.76 -7.81
C HIS A 151 -2.63 -7.25 -8.67
N THR A 152 -1.92 -8.28 -8.17
CA THR A 152 -0.86 -9.03 -8.87
C THR A 152 -1.04 -10.53 -8.65
N ASN A 153 -0.16 -11.36 -9.18
CA ASN A 153 -0.13 -12.79 -8.87
C ASN A 153 0.68 -13.15 -7.61
N GLY A 154 1.25 -12.16 -6.94
CA GLY A 154 2.12 -12.35 -5.77
C GLY A 154 1.60 -11.66 -4.50
N ASP A 155 0.30 -11.33 -4.47
CA ASP A 155 -0.29 -10.59 -3.36
C ASP A 155 -0.29 -11.38 -2.05
N THR A 156 -0.02 -10.69 -0.97
CA THR A 156 0.02 -11.21 0.40
C THR A 156 -0.94 -10.45 1.28
N VAL A 157 -1.73 -11.18 2.05
CA VAL A 157 -2.50 -10.65 3.19
C VAL A 157 -1.71 -10.96 4.45
N VAL A 158 -1.39 -9.94 5.25
CA VAL A 158 -0.75 -10.12 6.55
C VAL A 158 -1.81 -10.00 7.64
N TYR A 159 -1.82 -10.93 8.57
CA TYR A 159 -2.78 -10.99 9.67
C TYR A 159 -2.09 -10.97 11.02
N PHE A 160 -2.60 -10.14 11.91
CA PHE A 160 -2.20 -9.99 13.32
C PHE A 160 -3.32 -10.59 14.19
N PRO A 161 -3.22 -11.89 14.57
CA PRO A 161 -4.33 -12.60 15.26
C PRO A 161 -4.70 -11.96 16.58
N ASP A 162 -3.70 -11.59 17.38
CA ASP A 162 -3.87 -10.96 18.70
C ASP A 162 -4.55 -9.60 18.65
N LEU A 163 -4.45 -8.90 17.52
CA LEU A 163 -5.03 -7.58 17.29
C LEU A 163 -6.27 -7.59 16.41
N LYS A 164 -6.71 -8.76 15.91
CA LYS A 164 -7.81 -8.87 14.95
C LYS A 164 -7.68 -7.84 13.81
N THR A 165 -6.48 -7.72 13.26
CA THR A 165 -6.15 -6.73 12.24
C THR A 165 -5.49 -7.41 11.05
N ILE A 166 -5.79 -6.93 9.85
CA ILE A 166 -5.10 -7.35 8.62
C ILE A 166 -4.39 -6.16 7.96
N HIS A 167 -3.33 -6.46 7.20
CA HIS A 167 -2.76 -5.54 6.21
C HIS A 167 -2.93 -6.20 4.85
N GLY A 168 -3.70 -5.56 3.96
CA GLY A 168 -4.07 -6.17 2.68
C GLY A 168 -3.18 -5.74 1.52
N GLY A 169 -2.20 -4.85 1.73
CA GLY A 169 -1.50 -4.23 0.60
C GLY A 169 -2.50 -3.69 -0.42
N ASP A 170 -2.15 -3.75 -1.68
CA ASP A 170 -2.97 -3.24 -2.77
C ASP A 170 -4.17 -4.13 -3.17
N LEU A 171 -4.39 -5.22 -2.44
CA LEU A 171 -5.70 -5.89 -2.45
C LEU A 171 -6.80 -5.01 -1.83
N LEU A 172 -6.43 -4.00 -1.03
CA LEU A 172 -7.34 -3.07 -0.38
C LEU A 172 -6.98 -1.62 -0.73
N HIS A 173 -7.97 -0.91 -1.27
CA HIS A 173 -7.89 0.51 -1.59
C HIS A 173 -9.13 1.24 -1.09
N THR A 174 -8.97 2.50 -0.68
CA THR A 174 -10.11 3.39 -0.44
C THR A 174 -10.53 4.16 -1.70
N THR A 175 -9.78 4.01 -2.79
CA THR A 175 -10.03 4.63 -4.11
C THR A 175 -10.11 3.56 -5.20
N ALA A 176 -10.20 3.99 -6.47
CA ALA A 176 -10.18 3.07 -7.61
C ALA A 176 -8.87 2.27 -7.67
N PRO A 177 -8.93 0.93 -7.77
CA PRO A 177 -7.75 0.07 -7.75
C PRO A 177 -6.98 0.13 -9.08
N PHE A 178 -5.76 -0.41 -9.05
CA PHE A 178 -5.01 -0.79 -10.24
C PHE A 178 -4.92 -2.32 -10.30
N MET A 179 -5.20 -2.92 -11.46
CA MET A 179 -4.97 -4.33 -11.74
C MET A 179 -3.76 -4.47 -12.66
N ASP A 180 -2.69 -5.07 -12.15
CA ASP A 180 -1.47 -5.30 -12.92
C ASP A 180 -1.55 -6.62 -13.70
N TYR A 181 -2.28 -6.60 -14.81
CA TYR A 181 -2.41 -7.76 -15.68
C TYR A 181 -1.07 -8.25 -16.27
N ALA A 182 -0.09 -7.37 -16.40
CA ALA A 182 1.24 -7.74 -16.87
C ALA A 182 1.98 -8.65 -15.88
N ASN A 183 1.66 -8.54 -14.61
CA ASN A 183 2.18 -9.36 -13.52
C ASN A 183 1.10 -10.28 -12.91
N GLY A 184 0.15 -10.71 -13.75
CA GLY A 184 -0.84 -11.74 -13.42
C GLY A 184 -1.93 -11.32 -12.47
N GLY A 185 -2.23 -10.02 -12.39
CA GLY A 185 -3.44 -9.51 -11.75
C GLY A 185 -4.70 -10.06 -12.41
N SER A 186 -5.78 -10.21 -11.65
CA SER A 186 -7.05 -10.77 -12.10
C SER A 186 -8.21 -10.16 -11.34
N SER A 187 -9.16 -9.59 -12.05
CA SER A 187 -10.35 -9.02 -11.42
C SER A 187 -11.27 -10.09 -10.82
N ARG A 188 -11.35 -11.26 -11.44
CA ARG A 188 -12.05 -12.42 -10.90
C ARG A 188 -11.35 -12.97 -9.66
N GLY A 189 -10.05 -13.22 -9.78
CA GLY A 189 -9.23 -13.69 -8.67
C GLY A 189 -9.28 -12.70 -7.50
N TRP A 190 -9.37 -11.40 -7.77
CA TRP A 190 -9.49 -10.40 -6.71
C TRP A 190 -10.77 -10.54 -5.89
N VAL A 191 -11.93 -10.75 -6.55
CA VAL A 191 -13.20 -11.05 -5.84
C VAL A 191 -13.06 -12.30 -4.98
N GLU A 192 -12.45 -13.37 -5.51
CA GLU A 192 -12.21 -14.62 -4.78
C GLU A 192 -11.27 -14.41 -3.58
N THR A 193 -10.18 -13.67 -3.78
CA THR A 193 -9.21 -13.32 -2.72
C THR A 193 -9.86 -12.49 -1.61
N LEU A 194 -10.69 -11.50 -1.94
CA LEU A 194 -11.43 -10.72 -0.95
C LEU A 194 -12.45 -11.56 -0.17
N ASN A 195 -13.11 -12.54 -0.82
CA ASN A 195 -13.96 -13.48 -0.11
C ASN A 195 -13.16 -14.33 0.88
N ASN A 196 -11.98 -14.84 0.48
CA ASN A 196 -11.10 -15.60 1.35
C ASN A 196 -10.60 -14.73 2.53
N MET A 197 -10.18 -13.49 2.27
CA MET A 197 -9.78 -12.52 3.30
C MET A 197 -10.91 -12.28 4.32
N LEU A 198 -12.15 -12.17 3.87
CA LEU A 198 -13.33 -12.00 4.74
C LEU A 198 -13.65 -13.21 5.62
N THR A 199 -12.98 -14.36 5.46
CA THR A 199 -13.11 -15.51 6.39
C THR A 199 -12.27 -15.35 7.66
N LEU A 200 -11.24 -14.48 7.65
CA LEU A 200 -10.43 -14.20 8.83
C LEU A 200 -11.24 -13.44 9.90
N ASP A 201 -10.88 -13.64 11.17
CA ASP A 201 -11.50 -12.92 12.30
C ASP A 201 -10.77 -11.58 12.55
N PHE A 202 -11.15 -10.54 11.83
CA PHE A 202 -10.63 -9.18 12.01
C PHE A 202 -11.75 -8.15 12.09
N ASP A 203 -11.45 -7.01 12.68
CA ASP A 203 -12.31 -5.82 12.73
C ASP A 203 -11.69 -4.59 12.05
N THR A 204 -10.36 -4.59 11.89
CA THR A 204 -9.58 -3.48 11.33
C THR A 204 -8.71 -3.96 10.17
N ALA A 205 -8.58 -3.15 9.13
CA ALA A 205 -7.72 -3.45 8.00
C ALA A 205 -6.89 -2.20 7.61
N ILE A 206 -5.59 -2.43 7.38
CA ILE A 206 -4.68 -1.46 6.78
C ILE A 206 -4.68 -1.72 5.28
N PRO A 207 -5.20 -0.78 4.45
CA PRO A 207 -5.10 -0.90 2.99
C PRO A 207 -3.71 -0.51 2.50
N GLY A 208 -3.35 -0.91 1.27
CA GLY A 208 -2.15 -0.42 0.62
C GLY A 208 -2.18 1.09 0.42
N HIS A 209 -3.34 1.65 0.08
CA HIS A 209 -3.51 3.09 -0.10
C HIS A 209 -4.78 3.61 0.57
N GLY A 210 -4.65 4.75 1.24
CA GLY A 210 -5.74 5.44 1.92
C GLY A 210 -5.83 5.15 3.41
N GLY A 211 -6.97 5.49 4.02
CA GLY A 211 -7.20 5.34 5.46
C GLY A 211 -7.64 3.92 5.84
N LEU A 212 -7.64 3.63 7.14
CA LEU A 212 -8.08 2.33 7.68
C LEU A 212 -9.47 1.95 7.18
N MET A 213 -9.67 0.65 7.01
CA MET A 213 -10.93 0.04 6.60
C MET A 213 -11.46 -0.91 7.69
N ASP A 214 -12.75 -1.21 7.62
CA ASP A 214 -13.40 -2.28 8.36
C ASP A 214 -13.93 -3.35 7.39
N ARG A 215 -14.51 -4.41 7.93
CA ARG A 215 -15.12 -5.50 7.12
C ARG A 215 -16.19 -4.99 6.15
N ARG A 216 -16.96 -3.96 6.54
CA ARG A 216 -18.01 -3.39 5.68
C ARG A 216 -17.39 -2.64 4.50
N GLY A 217 -16.30 -1.91 4.74
CA GLY A 217 -15.55 -1.24 3.69
C GLY A 217 -14.98 -2.24 2.68
N ILE A 218 -14.40 -3.35 3.15
CA ILE A 218 -13.90 -4.42 2.27
C ILE A 218 -15.03 -5.08 1.48
N LEU A 219 -16.17 -5.35 2.11
CA LEU A 219 -17.34 -5.91 1.43
C LEU A 219 -17.88 -4.94 0.36
N ALA A 220 -17.90 -3.63 0.66
CA ALA A 220 -18.33 -2.62 -0.31
C ALA A 220 -17.35 -2.55 -1.50
N PHE A 221 -16.03 -2.60 -1.26
CA PHE A 221 -15.00 -2.65 -2.29
C PHE A 221 -15.16 -3.89 -3.19
N ARG A 222 -15.33 -5.06 -2.60
CA ARG A 222 -15.58 -6.33 -3.29
C ARG A 222 -16.84 -6.27 -4.16
N ASN A 223 -17.95 -5.74 -3.61
CA ASN A 223 -19.21 -5.62 -4.33
C ASN A 223 -19.09 -4.63 -5.50
N GLN A 224 -18.33 -3.54 -5.35
CA GLN A 224 -18.08 -2.62 -6.44
C GLN A 224 -17.23 -3.27 -7.54
N MET A 225 -16.23 -4.10 -7.21
CA MET A 225 -15.47 -4.89 -8.18
C MET A 225 -16.40 -5.79 -9.00
N GLU A 226 -17.29 -6.53 -8.33
CA GLU A 226 -18.28 -7.37 -9.02
C GLU A 226 -19.21 -6.54 -9.93
N ALA A 227 -19.73 -5.42 -9.45
CA ALA A 227 -20.62 -4.57 -10.23
C ALA A 227 -19.93 -4.04 -11.50
N VAL A 228 -18.67 -3.62 -11.40
CA VAL A 228 -17.88 -3.17 -12.56
C VAL A 228 -17.62 -4.33 -13.53
N ARG A 229 -17.32 -5.53 -13.03
CA ARG A 229 -17.17 -6.75 -13.85
C ARG A 229 -18.46 -7.09 -14.61
N MET A 230 -19.60 -7.10 -13.91
CA MET A 230 -20.91 -7.37 -14.51
C MET A 230 -21.24 -6.37 -15.62
N ARG A 231 -21.01 -5.09 -15.36
CA ARG A 231 -21.24 -4.05 -16.37
C ARG A 231 -20.34 -4.24 -17.60
N MET A 232 -19.06 -4.56 -17.43
CA MET A 232 -18.17 -4.85 -18.55
C MET A 232 -18.65 -6.08 -19.34
N ALA A 233 -19.07 -7.13 -18.65
CA ALA A 233 -19.62 -8.32 -19.29
C ALA A 233 -20.87 -8.02 -20.14
N ASP A 234 -21.75 -7.15 -19.65
CA ASP A 234 -22.94 -6.72 -20.40
C ASP A 234 -22.57 -5.87 -21.62
N LEU A 235 -21.59 -4.98 -21.51
CA LEU A 235 -21.08 -4.20 -22.64
C LEU A 235 -20.53 -5.12 -23.74
N ILE A 236 -19.73 -6.12 -23.36
CA ILE A 236 -19.14 -7.11 -24.28
C ILE A 236 -20.24 -7.93 -24.98
N ARG A 237 -21.23 -8.44 -24.22
CA ARG A 237 -22.38 -9.19 -24.79
C ARG A 237 -23.18 -8.34 -25.78
N ASN A 238 -23.21 -7.00 -25.59
CA ASN A 238 -23.87 -6.06 -26.50
C ASN A 238 -22.97 -5.58 -27.63
N GLY A 239 -21.81 -6.19 -27.84
CA GLY A 239 -20.92 -5.92 -28.98
C GLY A 239 -20.08 -4.65 -28.84
N VAL A 240 -19.91 -4.10 -27.64
CA VAL A 240 -19.03 -2.95 -27.42
C VAL A 240 -17.58 -3.39 -27.60
N SER A 241 -16.83 -2.67 -28.41
CA SER A 241 -15.40 -2.96 -28.68
C SER A 241 -14.52 -2.61 -27.49
N ALA A 242 -13.32 -3.19 -27.45
CA ALA A 242 -12.30 -2.88 -26.42
C ALA A 242 -11.95 -1.37 -26.44
N ASP A 243 -11.90 -0.74 -27.59
CA ASP A 243 -11.55 0.68 -27.75
C ASP A 243 -12.65 1.60 -27.16
N ASP A 244 -13.91 1.19 -27.26
CA ASP A 244 -15.05 1.95 -26.73
C ASP A 244 -15.36 1.62 -25.25
N ALA A 245 -14.80 0.54 -24.73
CA ALA A 245 -15.18 -0.03 -23.44
C ALA A 245 -14.95 0.95 -22.27
N ALA A 246 -13.85 1.67 -22.26
CA ALA A 246 -13.52 2.64 -21.20
C ALA A 246 -14.62 3.72 -21.07
N GLU A 247 -15.03 4.32 -22.19
CA GLU A 247 -16.06 5.36 -22.19
C GLU A 247 -17.44 4.79 -21.84
N ARG A 248 -17.77 3.64 -22.38
CA ARG A 248 -19.08 2.98 -22.17
C ARG A 248 -19.23 2.38 -20.77
N LEU A 249 -18.08 2.11 -20.08
CA LEU A 249 -18.08 1.62 -18.71
C LEU A 249 -18.48 2.69 -17.69
N LYS A 250 -18.27 3.96 -18.00
CA LYS A 250 -18.58 5.08 -17.09
C LYS A 250 -20.02 5.02 -16.61
N ASP A 251 -20.20 5.03 -15.28
CA ASP A 251 -21.50 4.98 -14.61
C ASP A 251 -21.42 5.77 -13.29
N PRO A 252 -22.26 6.80 -13.09
CA PRO A 252 -22.26 7.56 -11.83
C PRO A 252 -22.45 6.71 -10.56
N ALA A 253 -23.08 5.54 -10.66
CA ALA A 253 -23.24 4.61 -9.56
C ALA A 253 -21.96 3.82 -9.25
N LEU A 254 -20.97 3.84 -10.15
CA LEU A 254 -19.69 3.11 -10.03
C LEU A 254 -18.55 4.13 -9.95
N SER A 255 -18.20 4.56 -8.73
CA SER A 255 -17.23 5.65 -8.49
C SER A 255 -15.88 5.45 -9.18
N TRP A 256 -15.40 4.22 -9.31
CA TRP A 256 -14.12 3.92 -9.97
C TRP A 256 -14.11 4.26 -11.46
N THR A 257 -15.27 4.24 -12.10
CA THR A 257 -15.40 4.54 -13.54
C THR A 257 -15.47 6.03 -13.84
N GLN A 258 -15.56 6.89 -12.80
CA GLN A 258 -15.64 8.34 -12.93
C GLN A 258 -14.29 9.04 -12.85
N ALA A 259 -13.27 8.37 -12.32
CA ALA A 259 -11.94 8.97 -12.12
C ALA A 259 -11.16 9.00 -13.44
N GLU A 260 -11.16 10.13 -14.14
CA GLU A 260 -10.41 10.30 -15.41
C GLU A 260 -8.90 10.06 -15.26
N SER A 261 -8.33 10.33 -14.08
CA SER A 261 -6.91 10.14 -13.77
C SER A 261 -6.60 8.82 -13.02
N GLY A 262 -7.60 8.02 -12.72
CA GLY A 262 -7.42 6.78 -11.97
C GLY A 262 -6.68 5.70 -12.77
N LEU A 263 -5.78 4.97 -12.13
CA LEU A 263 -5.03 3.87 -12.75
C LEU A 263 -5.96 2.77 -13.29
N PHE A 264 -7.12 2.56 -12.66
CA PHE A 264 -8.13 1.62 -13.15
C PHE A 264 -8.53 1.96 -14.59
N MET A 265 -9.01 3.17 -14.83
CA MET A 265 -9.49 3.59 -16.15
C MET A 265 -8.36 3.75 -17.17
N SER A 266 -7.18 4.19 -16.74
CA SER A 266 -6.08 4.50 -17.65
C SER A 266 -5.19 3.29 -18.00
N ARG A 267 -5.10 2.28 -17.12
CA ARG A 267 -4.16 1.16 -17.28
C ARG A 267 -4.80 -0.21 -17.18
N SER A 268 -5.84 -0.41 -16.34
CA SER A 268 -6.42 -1.74 -16.15
C SER A 268 -7.41 -2.15 -17.22
N ILE A 269 -8.10 -1.21 -17.87
CA ILE A 269 -9.22 -1.50 -18.78
C ILE A 269 -8.88 -2.47 -19.91
N PRO A 270 -7.75 -2.39 -20.63
CA PRO A 270 -7.47 -3.35 -21.69
C PRO A 270 -7.42 -4.81 -21.23
N GLY A 271 -6.70 -5.06 -20.12
CA GLY A 271 -6.62 -6.41 -19.53
C GLY A 271 -7.95 -6.83 -18.90
N PHE A 272 -8.66 -5.92 -18.25
CA PHE A 272 -9.98 -6.14 -17.67
C PHE A 272 -11.01 -6.55 -18.73
N TYR A 273 -11.03 -5.88 -19.89
CA TYR A 273 -11.87 -6.26 -21.02
C TYR A 273 -11.51 -7.66 -21.54
N GLN A 274 -10.21 -7.94 -21.76
CA GLN A 274 -9.74 -9.22 -22.28
C GLN A 274 -10.10 -10.38 -21.34
N GLU A 275 -9.88 -10.22 -20.05
CA GLU A 275 -10.24 -11.23 -19.04
C GLU A 275 -11.73 -11.56 -19.10
N ILE A 276 -12.61 -10.53 -19.07
CA ILE A 276 -14.05 -10.75 -19.06
C ILE A 276 -14.56 -11.25 -20.41
N ALA A 277 -13.99 -10.80 -21.52
CA ALA A 277 -14.34 -11.32 -22.86
C ALA A 277 -14.08 -12.83 -22.97
N ALA A 278 -13.00 -13.32 -22.37
CA ALA A 278 -12.71 -14.76 -22.33
C ALA A 278 -13.69 -15.56 -21.43
N GLU A 279 -14.35 -14.91 -20.47
CA GLU A 279 -15.34 -15.56 -19.60
C GLU A 279 -16.77 -15.60 -20.18
N VAL A 280 -17.10 -14.67 -21.08
CA VAL A 280 -18.50 -14.52 -21.59
C VAL A 280 -18.70 -15.09 -22.99
N GLN A 281 -17.63 -15.55 -23.65
CA GLN A 281 -17.66 -16.32 -24.90
C GLN A 281 -17.96 -17.79 -24.61
#